data_6064c6db8a1e8627ed1f8ceb32497aed
#
_entry.id   6064c6db8a1e8627ed1f8ceb32497aed
#
_cell.length_a   1.000
_cell.length_b   1.000
_cell.length_c   1.000
_cell.angle_alpha   90.00
_cell.angle_beta   90.00
_cell.angle_gamma   90.00
#
_symmetry.space_group_name_H-M   'P 1'
#
loop_
_entity.id
_entity.type
_entity.pdbx_description
1 polymer ?
#
loop_
_entity_poly.entity_id
_entity_poly.type
_entity_poly.pdbx_seq_one_letter_code
_entity_poly.pdbx_strand_id
1 'polypeptide(L)'
;AFLFDEPLSNLDAKLRVQMRTEILRLQRRLGVTTVYVTHDQTEAMTLGDRVAVLKKGILQQIASPRELYDQPVNLFVAGFIGSPPMNFVPAKVNGDKIDLPFTSVPLRDEWRGSLEDGKVYIAGIRPGAFEDAEFVDEHKKPRGVTFDVTIDVTEWLGNEQYAFVPFEATPEISAQLAELASELDSEQLRTQICVELDPLSRVRSGDKATLWLDAERLHLFDPHSG
;
A
#
# COMPACT_ATOMS: atom_id res chain seq x y z
N ALA A 1 30.93 -14.02 0.82
CA ALA A 1 29.67 -13.35 1.14
C ALA A 1 29.89 -12.33 2.25
N PHE A 2 29.15 -11.23 2.22
CA PHE A 2 29.04 -10.29 3.34
C PHE A 2 27.74 -10.58 4.12
N LEU A 3 27.81 -10.40 5.44
CA LEU A 3 26.67 -10.53 6.33
C LEU A 3 26.58 -9.23 7.12
N PHE A 4 25.47 -8.52 6.95
CA PHE A 4 25.16 -7.29 7.68
C PHE A 4 23.90 -7.51 8.53
N ASP A 5 24.00 -7.19 9.80
CA ASP A 5 22.87 -7.23 10.74
C ASP A 5 22.60 -5.83 11.25
N GLU A 6 21.54 -5.22 10.75
CA GLU A 6 21.09 -3.85 11.02
C GLU A 6 22.22 -2.77 11.02
N PRO A 7 23.10 -2.71 10.00
CA PRO A 7 24.31 -1.92 10.07
C PRO A 7 24.09 -0.41 10.11
N LEU A 8 22.90 0.08 9.75
CA LEU A 8 22.57 1.51 9.69
C LEU A 8 21.60 1.97 10.78
N SER A 9 21.17 1.08 11.69
CA SER A 9 20.14 1.36 12.69
C SER A 9 20.49 2.54 13.62
N ASN A 10 21.77 2.74 13.94
CA ASN A 10 22.24 3.77 14.86
C ASN A 10 22.66 5.09 14.19
N LEU A 11 22.39 5.25 12.88
CA LEU A 11 22.76 6.45 12.13
C LEU A 11 21.60 7.43 12.03
N ASP A 12 21.92 8.73 11.99
CA ASP A 12 20.93 9.75 11.65
C ASP A 12 20.45 9.63 10.21
N ALA A 13 19.31 10.25 9.89
CA ALA A 13 18.65 10.10 8.60
C ALA A 13 19.54 10.51 7.40
N LYS A 14 20.32 11.59 7.54
CA LYS A 14 21.20 12.08 6.45
C LYS A 14 22.36 11.12 6.20
N LEU A 15 23.00 10.66 7.26
CA LEU A 15 24.12 9.72 7.17
C LEU A 15 23.63 8.36 6.66
N ARG A 16 22.42 7.91 7.06
CA ARG A 16 21.82 6.66 6.57
C ARG A 16 21.61 6.67 5.06
N VAL A 17 21.12 7.77 4.49
CA VAL A 17 20.98 7.92 3.02
C VAL A 17 22.34 7.81 2.33
N GLN A 18 23.38 8.47 2.84
CA GLN A 18 24.73 8.41 2.26
C GLN A 18 25.31 6.99 2.34
N MET A 19 25.21 6.35 3.49
CA MET A 19 25.75 5.00 3.71
C MET A 19 25.04 3.93 2.87
N ARG A 20 23.73 4.02 2.68
CA ARG A 20 23.00 3.14 1.73
C ARG A 20 23.64 3.20 0.33
N THR A 21 23.87 4.40 -0.16
CA THR A 21 24.47 4.61 -1.48
C THR A 21 25.89 4.02 -1.56
N GLU A 22 26.69 4.20 -0.52
CA GLU A 22 28.05 3.67 -0.49
C GLU A 22 28.07 2.13 -0.40
N ILE A 23 27.20 1.52 0.40
CA ILE A 23 27.07 0.06 0.49
C ILE A 23 26.67 -0.51 -0.88
N LEU A 24 25.70 0.09 -1.56
CA LEU A 24 25.27 -0.35 -2.88
C LEU A 24 26.39 -0.25 -3.92
N ARG A 25 27.15 0.85 -3.92
CA ARG A 25 28.33 1.03 -4.79
C ARG A 25 29.42 0.00 -4.51
N LEU A 26 29.69 -0.26 -3.24
CA LEU A 26 30.70 -1.23 -2.80
C LEU A 26 30.30 -2.65 -3.23
N GLN A 27 29.07 -3.05 -2.97
CA GLN A 27 28.54 -4.36 -3.34
C GLN A 27 28.64 -4.59 -4.85
N ARG A 28 28.20 -3.61 -5.68
CA ARG A 28 28.29 -3.68 -7.13
C ARG A 28 29.72 -3.77 -7.64
N ARG A 29 30.63 -3.00 -7.05
CA ARG A 29 32.06 -3.00 -7.43
C ARG A 29 32.77 -4.32 -7.11
N LEU A 30 32.40 -4.95 -5.98
CA LEU A 30 32.98 -6.19 -5.51
C LEU A 30 32.36 -7.44 -6.14
N GLY A 31 31.08 -7.34 -6.57
CA GLY A 31 30.33 -8.48 -7.11
C GLY A 31 30.12 -9.63 -6.09
N VAL A 32 30.11 -9.31 -4.79
CA VAL A 32 30.03 -10.30 -3.73
C VAL A 32 28.59 -10.45 -3.26
N THR A 33 28.13 -11.70 -3.12
CA THR A 33 26.84 -11.98 -2.51
C THR A 33 26.76 -11.41 -1.10
N THR A 34 25.73 -10.67 -0.82
CA THR A 34 25.51 -9.98 0.46
C THR A 34 24.16 -10.37 1.04
N VAL A 35 24.14 -10.76 2.31
CA VAL A 35 22.93 -10.92 3.12
C VAL A 35 22.85 -9.72 4.04
N TYR A 36 21.74 -9.01 3.99
CA TYR A 36 21.51 -7.77 4.73
C TYR A 36 20.20 -7.89 5.54
N VAL A 37 20.31 -7.80 6.85
CA VAL A 37 19.14 -7.79 7.75
C VAL A 37 18.84 -6.36 8.15
N THR A 38 17.58 -5.98 8.06
CA THR A 38 17.08 -4.66 8.45
C THR A 38 15.60 -4.72 8.81
N HIS A 39 15.15 -3.81 9.66
CA HIS A 39 13.73 -3.51 9.88
C HIS A 39 13.27 -2.26 9.08
N ASP A 40 14.20 -1.56 8.42
CA ASP A 40 13.90 -0.39 7.58
C ASP A 40 13.52 -0.85 6.15
N GLN A 41 12.25 -0.65 5.79
CA GLN A 41 11.74 -1.02 4.47
C GLN A 41 12.49 -0.30 3.34
N THR A 42 12.87 0.98 3.54
CA THR A 42 13.57 1.76 2.52
C THR A 42 14.95 1.15 2.24
N GLU A 43 15.63 0.62 3.27
CA GLU A 43 16.88 -0.10 3.07
C GLU A 43 16.66 -1.38 2.27
N ALA A 44 15.69 -2.21 2.67
CA ALA A 44 15.39 -3.46 1.99
C ALA A 44 15.01 -3.24 0.51
N MET A 45 14.13 -2.27 0.24
CA MET A 45 13.62 -1.97 -1.10
C MET A 45 14.66 -1.32 -2.01
N THR A 46 15.67 -0.63 -1.45
CA THR A 46 16.70 0.06 -2.24
C THR A 46 18.00 -0.73 -2.43
N LEU A 47 18.36 -1.57 -1.44
CA LEU A 47 19.61 -2.31 -1.44
C LEU A 47 19.47 -3.74 -2.00
N GLY A 48 18.29 -4.36 -1.81
CA GLY A 48 18.06 -5.76 -2.13
C GLY A 48 17.74 -6.00 -3.61
N ASP A 49 18.41 -6.98 -4.24
CA ASP A 49 17.95 -7.57 -5.50
C ASP A 49 16.74 -8.49 -5.24
N ARG A 50 16.73 -9.14 -4.08
CA ARG A 50 15.64 -9.96 -3.56
C ARG A 50 15.46 -9.65 -2.07
N VAL A 51 14.22 -9.56 -1.63
CA VAL A 51 13.86 -9.28 -0.24
C VAL A 51 13.01 -10.42 0.29
N ALA A 52 13.38 -10.94 1.46
CA ALA A 52 12.60 -11.92 2.22
C ALA A 52 11.85 -11.20 3.35
N VAL A 53 10.53 -11.24 3.31
CA VAL A 53 9.67 -10.69 4.37
C VAL A 53 9.37 -11.79 5.38
N LEU A 54 9.72 -11.55 6.65
CA LEU A 54 9.47 -12.47 7.75
C LEU A 54 8.47 -11.89 8.75
N LYS A 55 7.56 -12.74 9.24
CA LYS A 55 6.65 -12.44 10.34
C LYS A 55 6.86 -13.46 11.45
N LYS A 56 7.29 -13.01 12.63
CA LYS A 56 7.55 -13.91 13.79
C LYS A 56 8.42 -15.14 13.42
N GLY A 57 9.46 -14.92 12.61
CA GLY A 57 10.39 -15.97 12.16
C GLY A 57 9.89 -16.84 11.00
N ILE A 58 8.66 -16.63 10.51
CA ILE A 58 8.08 -17.36 9.38
C ILE A 58 8.21 -16.53 8.11
N LEU A 59 8.79 -17.13 7.06
CA LEU A 59 8.88 -16.52 5.75
C LEU A 59 7.48 -16.32 5.15
N GLN A 60 7.16 -15.08 4.80
CA GLN A 60 5.89 -14.71 4.17
C GLN A 60 6.00 -14.67 2.64
N GLN A 61 7.01 -13.96 2.16
CA GLN A 61 7.27 -13.84 0.72
C GLN A 61 8.75 -13.55 0.49
N ILE A 62 9.29 -14.04 -0.62
CA ILE A 62 10.63 -13.68 -1.12
C ILE A 62 10.53 -13.35 -2.60
N ALA A 63 10.82 -12.09 -2.96
CA ALA A 63 10.69 -11.60 -4.32
C ALA A 63 11.60 -10.37 -4.54
N SER A 64 11.60 -9.81 -5.76
CA SER A 64 12.19 -8.50 -5.99
C SER A 64 11.41 -7.42 -5.24
N PRO A 65 12.02 -6.28 -4.90
CA PRO A 65 11.33 -5.15 -4.28
C PRO A 65 10.04 -4.76 -5.01
N ARG A 66 10.09 -4.70 -6.33
CA ARG A 66 8.93 -4.34 -7.15
C ARG A 66 7.79 -5.36 -7.04
N GLU A 67 8.10 -6.67 -7.11
CA GLU A 67 7.09 -7.71 -6.96
C GLU A 67 6.45 -7.72 -5.56
N LEU A 68 7.23 -7.47 -4.49
CA LEU A 68 6.67 -7.34 -3.14
C LEU A 68 5.67 -6.19 -3.03
N TYR A 69 5.94 -5.09 -3.73
CA TYR A 69 5.07 -3.92 -3.75
C TYR A 69 3.84 -4.11 -4.63
N ASP A 70 4.04 -4.64 -5.87
CA ASP A 70 2.99 -4.74 -6.88
C ASP A 70 2.15 -6.02 -6.74
N GLN A 71 2.71 -7.11 -6.16
CA GLN A 71 2.10 -8.44 -6.08
C GLN A 71 2.29 -9.08 -4.70
N PRO A 72 1.82 -8.44 -3.61
CA PRO A 72 1.90 -9.02 -2.28
C PRO A 72 1.03 -10.29 -2.20
N VAL A 73 1.58 -11.36 -1.62
CA VAL A 73 0.88 -12.66 -1.57
C VAL A 73 -0.15 -12.76 -0.45
N ASN A 74 -0.13 -11.86 0.53
CA ASN A 74 -1.08 -11.83 1.64
C ASN A 74 -1.21 -10.42 2.24
N LEU A 75 -2.20 -10.25 3.12
CA LEU A 75 -2.50 -8.98 3.81
C LEU A 75 -1.31 -8.44 4.60
N PHE A 76 -0.52 -9.35 5.24
CA PHE A 76 0.65 -8.91 6.01
C PHE A 76 1.70 -8.26 5.12
N VAL A 77 2.10 -8.90 4.01
CA VAL A 77 3.08 -8.33 3.08
C VAL A 77 2.54 -7.05 2.47
N ALA A 78 1.26 -7.03 2.07
CA ALA A 78 0.60 -5.87 1.48
C ALA A 78 0.62 -4.63 2.39
N GLY A 79 0.33 -4.83 3.68
CA GLY A 79 0.32 -3.76 4.67
C GLY A 79 1.71 -3.40 5.20
N PHE A 80 2.64 -4.38 5.22
CA PHE A 80 4.00 -4.15 5.69
C PHE A 80 4.85 -3.40 4.66
N ILE A 81 4.69 -3.69 3.36
CA ILE A 81 5.49 -3.10 2.28
C ILE A 81 4.82 -1.83 1.75
N GLY A 82 5.54 -0.71 1.86
CA GLY A 82 5.13 0.61 1.35
C GLY A 82 4.98 1.65 2.48
N SER A 83 5.29 2.91 2.13
CA SER A 83 5.13 4.06 3.04
C SER A 83 4.54 5.21 2.22
N PRO A 84 3.29 5.58 2.50
CA PRO A 84 2.35 4.96 3.44
C PRO A 84 1.97 3.52 3.08
N PRO A 85 1.44 2.73 4.05
CA PRO A 85 1.00 1.37 3.81
C PRO A 85 -0.21 1.29 2.88
N MET A 86 -0.52 0.09 2.39
CA MET A 86 -1.72 -0.18 1.61
C MET A 86 -2.99 0.07 2.44
N ASN A 87 -3.97 0.74 1.86
CA ASN A 87 -5.31 0.84 2.45
C ASN A 87 -6.03 -0.50 2.38
N PHE A 88 -6.74 -0.88 3.43
CA PHE A 88 -7.61 -2.04 3.43
C PHE A 88 -9.05 -1.62 3.70
N VAL A 89 -9.94 -1.98 2.79
CA VAL A 89 -11.35 -1.65 2.88
C VAL A 89 -12.22 -2.88 2.56
N PRO A 90 -13.44 -2.97 3.12
CA PRO A 90 -14.37 -4.03 2.73
C PRO A 90 -14.73 -3.91 1.25
N ALA A 91 -14.82 -5.04 0.59
CA ALA A 91 -15.14 -5.15 -0.83
C ALA A 91 -16.19 -6.25 -1.04
N LYS A 92 -17.41 -5.88 -1.38
CA LYS A 92 -18.50 -6.84 -1.62
C LYS A 92 -18.65 -7.08 -3.11
N VAL A 93 -18.61 -8.35 -3.52
CA VAL A 93 -18.92 -8.73 -4.90
C VAL A 93 -20.42 -8.61 -5.14
N ASN A 94 -20.82 -7.91 -6.20
CA ASN A 94 -22.20 -7.65 -6.55
C ASN A 94 -22.35 -7.72 -8.09
N GLY A 95 -22.62 -8.92 -8.61
CA GLY A 95 -22.71 -9.20 -10.02
C GLY A 95 -21.40 -8.92 -10.76
N ASP A 96 -21.40 -7.91 -11.62
CA ASP A 96 -20.26 -7.47 -12.44
C ASP A 96 -19.46 -6.31 -11.79
N LYS A 97 -19.68 -6.04 -10.50
CA LYS A 97 -19.05 -4.95 -9.76
C LYS A 97 -18.54 -5.41 -8.40
N ILE A 98 -17.64 -4.61 -7.86
CA ILE A 98 -17.17 -4.69 -6.49
C ILE A 98 -17.58 -3.39 -5.79
N ASP A 99 -18.41 -3.49 -4.76
CA ASP A 99 -18.86 -2.38 -3.94
C ASP A 99 -17.84 -2.13 -2.83
N LEU A 100 -17.26 -0.94 -2.82
CA LEU A 100 -16.38 -0.40 -1.79
C LEU A 100 -17.18 0.61 -0.93
N PRO A 101 -16.73 0.98 0.28
CA PRO A 101 -17.48 1.91 1.15
C PRO A 101 -17.77 3.28 0.54
N PHE A 102 -16.99 3.71 -0.43
CA PHE A 102 -17.05 5.04 -1.04
C PHE A 102 -17.38 5.04 -2.53
N THR A 103 -17.30 3.89 -3.22
CA THR A 103 -17.62 3.76 -4.66
C THR A 103 -17.76 2.30 -5.06
N SER A 104 -18.23 2.05 -6.28
CA SER A 104 -18.22 0.72 -6.90
C SER A 104 -17.28 0.71 -8.09
N VAL A 105 -16.49 -0.35 -8.24
CA VAL A 105 -15.58 -0.56 -9.37
C VAL A 105 -16.03 -1.76 -10.22
N PRO A 106 -15.72 -1.78 -11.52
CA PRO A 106 -16.01 -2.95 -12.37
C PRO A 106 -15.25 -4.19 -11.88
N LEU A 107 -15.91 -5.35 -11.94
CA LEU A 107 -15.26 -6.64 -11.71
C LEU A 107 -14.34 -6.96 -12.90
N ARG A 108 -13.04 -7.13 -12.63
CA ARG A 108 -12.06 -7.47 -13.65
C ARG A 108 -12.30 -8.90 -14.19
N ASP A 109 -12.05 -9.11 -15.47
CA ASP A 109 -12.29 -10.42 -16.13
C ASP A 109 -11.48 -11.55 -15.48
N GLU A 110 -10.27 -11.28 -15.00
CA GLU A 110 -9.41 -12.25 -14.30
C GLU A 110 -10.00 -12.76 -12.98
N TRP A 111 -10.92 -12.02 -12.38
CA TRP A 111 -11.60 -12.40 -11.14
C TRP A 111 -12.94 -13.12 -11.37
N ARG A 112 -13.43 -13.12 -12.62
CA ARG A 112 -14.70 -13.79 -12.97
C ARG A 112 -14.56 -15.30 -12.73
N GLY A 113 -15.48 -15.83 -11.95
CA GLY A 113 -15.51 -17.26 -11.60
C GLY A 113 -14.59 -17.68 -10.45
N SER A 114 -13.69 -16.81 -9.95
CA SER A 114 -12.88 -17.05 -8.75
C SER A 114 -13.49 -16.41 -7.50
N LEU A 115 -14.33 -15.40 -7.68
CA LEU A 115 -15.00 -14.71 -6.57
C LEU A 115 -16.47 -15.16 -6.46
N GLU A 116 -16.96 -15.21 -5.23
CA GLU A 116 -18.34 -15.59 -4.92
C GLU A 116 -19.21 -14.33 -4.83
N ASP A 117 -20.35 -14.33 -5.57
CA ASP A 117 -21.32 -13.24 -5.53
C ASP A 117 -21.91 -13.07 -4.11
N GLY A 118 -22.02 -11.83 -3.66
CA GLY A 118 -22.51 -11.47 -2.33
C GLY A 118 -21.49 -11.62 -1.21
N LYS A 119 -20.33 -12.29 -1.45
CA LYS A 119 -19.26 -12.44 -0.45
C LYS A 119 -18.48 -11.14 -0.27
N VAL A 120 -18.04 -10.90 0.96
CA VAL A 120 -17.18 -9.76 1.31
C VAL A 120 -15.73 -10.22 1.35
N TYR A 121 -14.89 -9.50 0.66
CA TYR A 121 -13.44 -9.61 0.61
C TYR A 121 -12.81 -8.38 1.23
N ILE A 122 -11.49 -8.37 1.38
CA ILE A 122 -10.72 -7.18 1.74
C ILE A 122 -10.04 -6.66 0.47
N ALA A 123 -10.41 -5.43 0.08
CA ALA A 123 -9.70 -4.74 -0.99
C ALA A 123 -8.47 -4.03 -0.43
N GLY A 124 -7.33 -4.28 -1.06
CA GLY A 124 -6.07 -3.58 -0.82
C GLY A 124 -5.84 -2.52 -1.91
N ILE A 125 -5.62 -1.28 -1.51
CA ILE A 125 -5.48 -0.15 -2.43
C ILE A 125 -4.29 0.70 -1.98
N ARG A 126 -3.25 0.81 -2.82
CA ARG A 126 -2.12 1.70 -2.54
C ARG A 126 -2.57 3.17 -2.54
N PRO A 127 -2.02 4.06 -1.68
CA PRO A 127 -2.31 5.48 -1.70
C PRO A 127 -2.16 6.13 -3.08
N GLY A 128 -1.12 5.76 -3.83
CA GLY A 128 -0.88 6.25 -5.19
C GLY A 128 -1.76 5.60 -6.29
N ALA A 129 -2.77 4.78 -5.92
CA ALA A 129 -3.82 4.36 -6.84
C ALA A 129 -4.99 5.35 -6.88
N PHE A 130 -4.99 6.33 -6.00
CA PHE A 130 -5.93 7.44 -6.01
C PHE A 130 -5.27 8.68 -6.59
N GLU A 131 -6.06 9.53 -7.22
CA GLU A 131 -5.65 10.85 -7.70
C GLU A 131 -6.79 11.86 -7.45
N ASP A 132 -6.46 13.15 -7.32
CA ASP A 132 -7.44 14.23 -7.44
C ASP A 132 -7.97 14.21 -8.88
N ALA A 133 -9.30 14.16 -9.05
CA ALA A 133 -9.92 13.99 -10.35
C ALA A 133 -9.56 15.13 -11.33
N GLU A 134 -9.17 16.31 -10.82
CA GLU A 134 -8.74 17.45 -11.65
C GLU A 134 -7.38 17.21 -12.32
N PHE A 135 -6.53 16.34 -11.74
CA PHE A 135 -5.16 16.07 -12.21
C PHE A 135 -5.02 14.78 -13.00
N VAL A 136 -6.10 13.99 -13.13
CA VAL A 136 -6.05 12.71 -13.83
C VAL A 136 -5.86 12.89 -15.33
N ASP A 137 -4.82 12.28 -15.87
CA ASP A 137 -4.59 12.22 -17.32
C ASP A 137 -5.77 11.58 -18.06
N GLU A 138 -6.17 12.16 -19.21
CA GLU A 138 -7.31 11.69 -20.01
C GLU A 138 -7.21 10.20 -20.40
N HIS A 139 -5.98 9.69 -20.63
CA HIS A 139 -5.78 8.28 -20.99
C HIS A 139 -5.87 7.33 -19.79
N LYS A 140 -5.80 7.83 -18.57
CA LYS A 140 -6.01 7.02 -17.36
C LYS A 140 -7.48 6.91 -17.01
N LYS A 141 -8.28 7.93 -17.29
CA LYS A 141 -9.69 8.01 -16.88
C LYS A 141 -10.51 6.74 -17.13
N PRO A 142 -10.39 6.07 -18.29
CA PRO A 142 -11.17 4.85 -18.56
C PRO A 142 -10.87 3.64 -17.67
N ARG A 143 -9.71 3.64 -16.99
CA ARG A 143 -9.28 2.53 -16.11
C ARG A 143 -9.85 2.61 -14.71
N GLY A 144 -10.48 3.72 -14.36
CA GLY A 144 -10.91 3.96 -12.99
C GLY A 144 -12.28 4.59 -12.89
N VAL A 145 -12.63 4.94 -11.67
CA VAL A 145 -13.90 5.55 -11.30
C VAL A 145 -13.67 6.80 -10.47
N THR A 146 -14.56 7.80 -10.63
CA THR A 146 -14.58 8.99 -9.78
C THR A 146 -15.61 8.84 -8.68
N PHE A 147 -15.35 9.46 -7.53
CA PHE A 147 -16.26 9.46 -6.37
C PHE A 147 -16.05 10.70 -5.51
N ASP A 148 -17.11 11.13 -4.85
CA ASP A 148 -17.09 12.30 -4.00
C ASP A 148 -16.86 11.92 -2.54
N VAL A 149 -16.00 12.68 -1.85
CA VAL A 149 -15.65 12.47 -0.45
C VAL A 149 -15.57 13.77 0.31
N THR A 150 -15.59 13.66 1.64
CA THR A 150 -15.19 14.75 2.53
C THR A 150 -13.83 14.39 3.12
N ILE A 151 -12.87 15.28 2.97
CA ILE A 151 -11.51 15.11 3.49
C ILE A 151 -11.50 15.42 4.99
N ASP A 152 -10.98 14.50 5.79
CA ASP A 152 -10.81 14.73 7.22
C ASP A 152 -9.54 15.54 7.50
N VAL A 153 -8.40 15.00 7.09
CA VAL A 153 -7.08 15.63 7.31
C VAL A 153 -6.28 15.61 6.01
N THR A 154 -5.45 16.64 5.80
CA THR A 154 -4.43 16.66 4.77
C THR A 154 -3.05 16.85 5.41
N GLU A 155 -2.05 16.11 4.89
CA GLU A 155 -0.64 16.26 5.25
C GLU A 155 0.14 16.67 4.00
N TRP A 156 0.91 17.75 4.10
CA TRP A 156 1.77 18.21 3.00
C TRP A 156 3.24 18.12 3.43
N LEU A 157 4.00 17.29 2.72
CA LEU A 157 5.41 17.00 3.01
C LEU A 157 6.38 17.68 2.04
N GLY A 158 5.91 18.66 1.29
CA GLY A 158 6.71 19.42 0.32
C GLY A 158 6.58 18.88 -1.10
N ASN A 159 7.05 17.68 -1.35
CA ASN A 159 6.95 17.00 -2.65
C ASN A 159 5.85 15.93 -2.71
N GLU A 160 5.19 15.68 -1.59
CA GLU A 160 4.11 14.71 -1.44
C GLU A 160 2.98 15.34 -0.64
N GLN A 161 1.74 15.02 -1.00
CA GLN A 161 0.54 15.41 -0.26
C GLN A 161 -0.33 14.18 -0.04
N TYR A 162 -0.77 13.99 1.19
CA TYR A 162 -1.69 12.93 1.57
C TYR A 162 -3.00 13.51 2.09
N ALA A 163 -4.10 12.84 1.76
CA ALA A 163 -5.41 13.13 2.31
C ALA A 163 -5.97 11.88 3.00
N PHE A 164 -6.61 12.06 4.14
CA PHE A 164 -7.25 11.00 4.90
C PHE A 164 -8.76 11.15 4.80
N VAL A 165 -9.41 10.05 4.38
CA VAL A 165 -10.85 10.01 4.14
C VAL A 165 -11.47 8.91 4.99
N PRO A 166 -12.33 9.22 5.95
CA PRO A 166 -13.02 8.23 6.77
C PRO A 166 -14.05 7.47 5.94
N PHE A 167 -14.28 6.21 6.28
CA PHE A 167 -15.36 5.39 5.73
C PHE A 167 -16.03 4.57 6.83
N GLU A 168 -17.26 4.16 6.59
CA GLU A 168 -18.00 3.28 7.49
C GLU A 168 -17.70 1.82 7.16
N ALA A 169 -17.46 1.00 8.18
CA ALA A 169 -17.27 -0.44 8.06
C ALA A 169 -18.17 -1.18 9.04
N THR A 170 -18.58 -2.41 8.70
CA THR A 170 -19.32 -3.25 9.65
C THR A 170 -18.45 -3.61 10.86
N PRO A 171 -19.05 -3.94 12.02
CA PRO A 171 -18.30 -4.33 13.21
C PRO A 171 -17.32 -5.49 12.95
N GLU A 172 -17.70 -6.47 12.11
CA GLU A 172 -16.88 -7.64 11.78
C GLU A 172 -15.63 -7.22 11.01
N ILE A 173 -15.78 -6.35 10.00
CA ILE A 173 -14.67 -5.85 9.19
C ILE A 173 -13.78 -4.92 10.02
N SER A 174 -14.39 -4.10 10.87
CA SER A 174 -13.63 -3.24 11.78
C SER A 174 -12.76 -4.07 12.73
N ALA A 175 -13.27 -5.22 13.23
CA ALA A 175 -12.50 -6.13 14.08
C ALA A 175 -11.33 -6.78 13.31
N GLN A 176 -11.55 -7.23 12.07
CA GLN A 176 -10.49 -7.81 11.23
C GLN A 176 -9.41 -6.78 10.88
N LEU A 177 -9.80 -5.56 10.54
CA LEU A 177 -8.83 -4.47 10.28
C LEU A 177 -8.05 -4.10 11.54
N ALA A 178 -8.69 -4.11 12.73
CA ALA A 178 -8.03 -3.84 14.00
C ALA A 178 -7.02 -4.96 14.38
N GLU A 179 -7.34 -6.22 14.12
CA GLU A 179 -6.43 -7.35 14.32
C GLU A 179 -5.19 -7.20 13.42
N LEU A 180 -5.41 -6.92 12.12
CA LEU A 180 -4.34 -6.68 11.17
C LEU A 180 -3.49 -5.46 11.55
N ALA A 181 -4.12 -4.37 11.99
CA ALA A 181 -3.42 -3.17 12.48
C ALA A 181 -2.51 -3.48 13.67
N SER A 182 -3.00 -4.28 14.62
CA SER A 182 -2.20 -4.73 15.78
C SER A 182 -1.02 -5.60 15.37
N GLU A 183 -1.19 -6.47 14.36
CA GLU A 183 -0.12 -7.32 13.85
C GLU A 183 0.96 -6.56 13.09
N LEU A 184 0.60 -5.45 12.44
CA LEU A 184 1.49 -4.60 11.64
C LEU A 184 2.08 -3.43 12.44
N ASP A 185 1.69 -3.29 13.72
CA ASP A 185 2.03 -2.13 14.55
C ASP A 185 1.69 -0.79 13.84
N SER A 186 0.57 -0.80 13.10
CA SER A 186 0.15 0.30 12.25
C SER A 186 -1.17 0.89 12.73
N GLU A 187 -1.13 2.10 13.25
CA GLU A 187 -2.34 2.86 13.60
C GLU A 187 -3.16 3.29 12.37
N GLN A 188 -2.60 3.20 11.18
CA GLN A 188 -3.21 3.68 9.93
C GLN A 188 -4.22 2.71 9.32
N LEU A 189 -4.24 1.45 9.74
CA LEU A 189 -5.26 0.47 9.32
C LEU A 189 -6.56 0.66 10.11
N ARG A 190 -7.13 1.85 10.05
CA ARG A 190 -8.40 2.20 10.66
C ARG A 190 -9.48 2.34 9.58
N THR A 191 -10.68 2.73 9.98
CA THR A 191 -11.80 3.03 9.08
C THR A 191 -11.59 4.35 8.32
N GLN A 192 -10.42 4.49 7.70
CA GLN A 192 -10.06 5.60 6.81
C GLN A 192 -9.12 5.13 5.71
N ILE A 193 -9.16 5.78 4.57
CA ILE A 193 -8.18 5.60 3.50
C ILE A 193 -7.20 6.77 3.48
N CYS A 194 -5.93 6.45 3.19
CA CYS A 194 -4.88 7.41 2.86
C CYS A 194 -4.79 7.51 1.34
N VAL A 195 -4.90 8.71 0.81
CA VAL A 195 -4.88 9.03 -0.62
C VAL A 195 -3.65 9.88 -0.89
N GLU A 196 -2.85 9.51 -1.88
CA GLU A 196 -1.74 10.34 -2.37
C GLU A 196 -2.28 11.30 -3.42
N LEU A 197 -2.09 12.58 -3.21
CA LEU A 197 -2.53 13.65 -4.10
C LEU A 197 -1.33 14.30 -4.79
N ASP A 198 -1.55 14.84 -5.98
CA ASP A 198 -0.57 15.72 -6.62
C ASP A 198 -0.24 16.88 -5.67
N PRO A 199 1.05 17.23 -5.46
CA PRO A 199 1.44 18.36 -4.61
C PRO A 199 0.83 19.72 -5.02
N LEU A 200 0.34 19.83 -6.24
CA LEU A 200 -0.37 21.00 -6.76
C LEU A 200 -1.87 20.99 -6.45
N SER A 201 -2.40 19.87 -5.96
CA SER A 201 -3.80 19.79 -5.54
C SER A 201 -4.10 20.81 -4.45
N ARG A 202 -5.26 21.44 -4.57
CA ARG A 202 -5.72 22.48 -3.64
C ARG A 202 -6.62 21.92 -2.53
N VAL A 203 -6.83 20.64 -2.53
CA VAL A 203 -7.66 19.95 -1.54
C VAL A 203 -7.10 20.15 -0.13
N ARG A 204 -7.99 20.50 0.81
CA ARG A 204 -7.65 20.78 2.22
C ARG A 204 -8.56 20.00 3.17
N SER A 205 -8.13 19.93 4.42
CA SER A 205 -8.95 19.36 5.50
C SER A 205 -10.31 20.06 5.59
N GLY A 206 -11.38 19.26 5.62
CA GLY A 206 -12.78 19.70 5.65
C GLY A 206 -13.41 19.94 4.28
N ASP A 207 -12.64 19.92 3.19
CA ASP A 207 -13.16 20.13 1.85
C ASP A 207 -13.96 18.91 1.35
N LYS A 208 -14.92 19.17 0.48
CA LYS A 208 -15.50 18.19 -0.42
C LYS A 208 -14.61 18.11 -1.67
N ALA A 209 -14.19 16.90 -2.00
CA ALA A 209 -13.34 16.66 -3.16
C ALA A 209 -13.88 15.52 -4.01
N THR A 210 -13.66 15.57 -5.31
CA THR A 210 -13.88 14.43 -6.21
C THR A 210 -12.53 13.76 -6.45
N LEU A 211 -12.42 12.51 -6.02
CA LEU A 211 -11.23 11.70 -6.23
C LEU A 211 -11.46 10.70 -7.36
N TRP A 212 -10.38 10.21 -7.94
CA TRP A 212 -10.37 9.14 -8.92
C TRP A 212 -9.59 7.95 -8.35
N LEU A 213 -10.08 6.73 -8.59
CA LEU A 213 -9.45 5.46 -8.21
C LEU A 213 -9.12 4.66 -9.45
N ASP A 214 -7.86 4.28 -9.62
CA ASP A 214 -7.44 3.32 -10.65
C ASP A 214 -7.92 1.90 -10.28
N ALA A 215 -8.99 1.43 -10.89
CA ALA A 215 -9.57 0.12 -10.62
C ALA A 215 -8.66 -1.05 -11.03
N GLU A 216 -7.69 -0.82 -11.93
CA GLU A 216 -6.71 -1.84 -12.32
C GLU A 216 -5.64 -2.09 -11.24
N ARG A 217 -5.50 -1.18 -10.26
CA ARG A 217 -4.54 -1.27 -9.15
C ARG A 217 -5.15 -1.77 -7.85
N LEU A 218 -6.36 -2.31 -7.91
CA LEU A 218 -7.03 -2.93 -6.76
C LEU A 218 -6.50 -4.35 -6.55
N HIS A 219 -6.26 -4.73 -5.31
CA HIS A 219 -5.99 -6.10 -4.87
C HIS A 219 -7.18 -6.64 -4.10
N LEU A 220 -7.42 -7.95 -4.15
CA LEU A 220 -8.45 -8.59 -3.34
C LEU A 220 -7.82 -9.72 -2.52
N PHE A 221 -8.15 -9.74 -1.25
CA PHE A 221 -7.70 -10.75 -0.30
C PHE A 221 -8.93 -11.44 0.31
N ASP A 222 -8.81 -12.75 0.51
CA ASP A 222 -9.82 -13.49 1.28
C ASP A 222 -9.64 -13.17 2.77
N PRO A 223 -10.70 -12.78 3.50
CA PRO A 223 -10.59 -12.36 4.89
C PRO A 223 -10.12 -13.48 5.84
N HIS A 224 -10.18 -14.75 5.43
CA HIS A 224 -9.82 -15.91 6.26
C HIS A 224 -8.46 -16.51 5.93
N SER A 225 -7.98 -16.35 4.70
CA SER A 225 -6.69 -16.90 4.26
C SER A 225 -5.61 -15.84 4.02
N GLY A 226 -6.00 -14.58 3.94
CA GLY A 226 -5.09 -13.43 3.73
C GLY A 226 -4.85 -13.11 2.27
#